data_8ab5ccc120d596589df1eb7ea6d0ff4e
#
_entry.id   8ab5ccc120d596589df1eb7ea6d0ff4e
#
_cell.length_a   1.000
_cell.length_b   1.000
_cell.length_c   1.000
_cell.angle_alpha   90.00
_cell.angle_beta   90.00
_cell.angle_gamma   90.00
#
_symmetry.space_group_name_H-M   'P 1'
#
loop_
_entity.id
_entity.type
_entity.pdbx_description
1 polymer ?
#
loop_
_entity_poly.entity_id
_entity_poly.type
_entity_poly.pdbx_seq_one_letter_code
_entity_poly.pdbx_strand_id
1 'polypeptide(L)'
;MNNKVESYIGFSIRKGAAVFGVDNITVTRKHVHVILHTSSLSPKSLSNLCFFAEKIGVPIFCVEEFDILQKKNCKAIAVCDKSLAKAIIENLK
;
A
#
# COMPACT_ATOMS: atom_id res chain seq x y z
N MET A 1 -11.07 8.32 1.45
CA MET A 1 -9.70 8.48 1.99
C MET A 1 -9.40 9.96 2.06
N ASN A 2 -8.71 10.43 3.09
CA ASN A 2 -8.46 11.86 3.21
C ASN A 2 -7.28 12.32 2.34
N ASN A 3 -7.23 13.63 2.08
CA ASN A 3 -6.22 14.22 1.21
C ASN A 3 -4.79 14.06 1.75
N LYS A 4 -4.63 13.98 3.06
CA LYS A 4 -3.31 13.79 3.67
C LYS A 4 -2.72 12.43 3.31
N VAL A 5 -3.55 11.38 3.35
CA VAL A 5 -3.09 10.03 2.98
C VAL A 5 -2.64 10.01 1.53
N GLU A 6 -3.42 10.60 0.63
CA GLU A 6 -3.04 10.69 -0.79
C GLU A 6 -1.74 11.45 -0.99
N SER A 7 -1.54 12.53 -0.24
CA SER A 7 -0.30 13.33 -0.31
C SER A 7 0.90 12.51 0.15
N TYR A 8 0.78 11.77 1.25
CA TYR A 8 1.86 10.92 1.75
C TYR A 8 2.20 9.81 0.76
N ILE A 9 1.19 9.23 0.12
CA ILE A 9 1.41 8.23 -0.93
C ILE A 9 2.17 8.85 -2.10
N GLY A 10 1.78 10.06 -2.52
CA GLY A 10 2.48 10.80 -3.56
C GLY A 10 3.95 11.04 -3.22
N PHE A 11 4.25 11.43 -1.99
CA PHE A 11 5.63 11.59 -1.51
C PHE A 11 6.40 10.28 -1.57
N SER A 12 5.76 9.17 -1.16
CA SER A 12 6.37 7.85 -1.20
C SER A 12 6.80 7.48 -2.62
N ILE A 13 5.94 7.77 -3.60
CA ILE A 13 6.23 7.49 -4.99
C ILE A 13 7.42 8.30 -5.48
N ARG A 14 7.46 9.60 -5.16
CA ARG A 14 8.55 10.48 -5.58
C ARG A 14 9.88 10.09 -4.97
N LYS A 15 9.87 9.53 -3.76
CA LYS A 15 11.09 9.04 -3.10
C LYS A 15 11.53 7.67 -3.61
N GLY A 16 10.76 7.02 -4.48
CA GLY A 16 11.02 5.65 -4.86
C GLY A 16 10.73 4.65 -3.74
N ALA A 17 9.89 5.03 -2.79
CA ALA A 17 9.55 4.21 -1.63
C ALA A 17 8.16 3.59 -1.73
N ALA A 18 7.70 3.30 -2.93
CA ALA A 18 6.41 2.68 -3.18
C ALA A 18 6.55 1.50 -4.12
N VAL A 19 5.80 0.42 -3.84
CA VAL A 19 5.75 -0.76 -4.69
C VAL A 19 4.29 -0.99 -5.07
N PHE A 20 4.01 -1.14 -6.36
CA PHE A 20 2.65 -1.27 -6.87
C PHE A 20 2.35 -2.70 -7.30
N GLY A 21 1.13 -3.15 -6.96
CA GLY A 21 0.60 -4.43 -7.40
C GLY A 21 1.00 -5.59 -6.49
N VAL A 22 0.08 -6.54 -6.34
CA VAL A 22 0.28 -7.68 -5.42
C VAL A 22 1.52 -8.49 -5.77
N ASP A 23 1.73 -8.77 -7.06
CA ASP A 23 2.86 -9.59 -7.49
C ASP A 23 4.21 -8.94 -7.16
N ASN A 24 4.29 -7.63 -7.30
CA ASN A 24 5.52 -6.89 -6.99
C ASN A 24 5.73 -6.76 -5.48
N ILE A 25 4.64 -6.53 -4.74
CA ILE A 25 4.71 -6.39 -3.28
C ILE A 25 5.21 -7.68 -2.62
N THR A 26 4.68 -8.82 -3.05
CA THR A 26 4.99 -10.10 -2.42
C THR A 26 6.40 -10.62 -2.72
N VAL A 27 7.09 -10.01 -3.69
CA VAL A 27 8.48 -10.40 -4.04
C VAL A 27 9.48 -9.27 -3.81
N THR A 28 9.05 -8.13 -3.31
CA THR A 28 9.96 -7.00 -3.12
C THR A 28 11.02 -7.28 -2.06
N ARG A 29 12.21 -6.75 -2.27
CA ARG A 29 13.30 -6.79 -1.28
C ARG A 29 13.35 -5.54 -0.42
N LYS A 30 12.51 -4.56 -0.72
CA LYS A 30 12.40 -3.34 0.06
C LYS A 30 11.69 -3.63 1.38
N HIS A 31 12.02 -2.87 2.41
CA HIS A 31 11.34 -2.98 3.71
C HIS A 31 9.99 -2.29 3.65
N VAL A 32 8.94 -3.11 3.57
CA VAL A 32 7.56 -2.62 3.55
C VAL A 32 7.13 -2.26 4.96
N HIS A 33 6.49 -1.12 5.13
CA HIS A 33 6.00 -0.65 6.44
C HIS A 33 4.47 -0.56 6.53
N VAL A 34 3.78 -0.46 5.42
CA VAL A 34 2.31 -0.51 5.37
C VAL A 34 1.87 -0.95 3.98
N ILE A 35 0.75 -1.66 3.92
CA ILE A 35 0.14 -2.09 2.66
C ILE A 35 -1.27 -1.54 2.59
N LEU A 36 -1.63 -0.97 1.46
CA LEU A 36 -2.98 -0.45 1.19
C LEU A 36 -3.55 -1.17 -0.03
N HIS A 37 -4.82 -1.54 0.02
CA HIS A 37 -5.49 -2.15 -1.12
C HIS A 37 -6.90 -1.61 -1.26
N THR A 38 -7.47 -1.75 -2.46
CA THR A 38 -8.85 -1.36 -2.71
C THR A 38 -9.78 -2.56 -2.57
N SER A 39 -11.08 -2.29 -2.44
CA SER A 39 -12.08 -3.35 -2.35
C SER A 39 -12.26 -4.13 -3.66
N SER A 40 -11.72 -3.63 -4.76
CA SER A 40 -11.80 -4.30 -6.07
C SER A 40 -10.77 -5.42 -6.23
N LEU A 41 -9.88 -5.60 -5.26
CA LEU A 41 -8.88 -6.67 -5.29
C LEU A 41 -9.57 -8.04 -5.21
N SER A 42 -9.15 -8.99 -6.06
CA SER A 42 -9.76 -10.32 -6.08
C SER A 42 -9.51 -11.05 -4.75
N PRO A 43 -10.39 -11.98 -4.35
CA PRO A 43 -10.19 -12.73 -3.11
C PRO A 43 -8.87 -13.48 -3.06
N LYS A 44 -8.42 -14.05 -4.18
CA LYS A 44 -7.13 -14.75 -4.23
C LYS A 44 -5.96 -13.80 -4.01
N SER A 45 -5.99 -12.66 -4.69
CA SER A 45 -4.94 -11.66 -4.54
C SER A 45 -4.91 -11.07 -3.13
N LEU A 46 -6.09 -10.82 -2.56
CA LEU A 46 -6.20 -10.33 -1.19
C LEU A 46 -5.65 -11.34 -0.19
N SER A 47 -5.97 -12.61 -0.37
CA SER A 47 -5.46 -13.68 0.49
C SER A 47 -3.94 -13.75 0.45
N ASN A 48 -3.35 -13.68 -0.75
CA ASN A 48 -1.90 -13.67 -0.92
C ASN A 48 -1.26 -12.45 -0.26
N LEU A 49 -1.88 -11.29 -0.40
CA LEU A 49 -1.37 -10.06 0.17
C LEU A 49 -1.45 -10.06 1.68
N CYS A 50 -2.57 -10.55 2.25
CA CYS A 50 -2.73 -10.67 3.69
C CYS A 50 -1.72 -11.66 4.29
N PHE A 51 -1.49 -12.77 3.62
CA PHE A 51 -0.49 -13.75 4.04
C PHE A 51 0.90 -13.12 4.08
N PHE A 52 1.25 -12.36 3.04
CA PHE A 52 2.53 -11.67 2.99
C PHE A 52 2.65 -10.63 4.11
N ALA A 53 1.62 -9.82 4.32
CA ALA A 53 1.60 -8.80 5.37
C ALA A 53 1.80 -9.42 6.75
N GLU A 54 1.12 -10.53 7.02
CA GLU A 54 1.24 -11.26 8.27
C GLU A 54 2.65 -11.83 8.44
N LYS A 55 3.20 -12.40 7.37
CA LYS A 55 4.54 -12.99 7.39
C LYS A 55 5.62 -11.98 7.75
N ILE A 56 5.53 -10.76 7.22
CA ILE A 56 6.53 -9.71 7.51
C ILE A 56 6.12 -8.80 8.68
N GLY A 57 4.93 -9.00 9.23
CA GLY A 57 4.48 -8.27 10.42
C GLY A 57 4.12 -6.81 10.18
N VAL A 58 3.52 -6.49 9.03
CA VAL A 58 3.12 -5.13 8.70
C VAL A 58 1.60 -5.00 8.63
N PRO A 59 1.04 -3.81 8.93
CA PRO A 59 -0.40 -3.60 8.82
C PRO A 59 -0.86 -3.51 7.36
N ILE A 60 -2.10 -3.95 7.12
CA ILE A 60 -2.74 -3.87 5.82
C ILE A 60 -4.10 -3.21 5.99
N PHE A 61 -4.43 -2.28 5.12
CA PHE A 61 -5.68 -1.52 5.19
C PHE A 61 -6.39 -1.54 3.85
N CYS A 62 -7.72 -1.62 3.91
CA CYS A 62 -8.57 -1.43 2.75
C CYS A 62 -8.90 0.06 2.64
N VAL A 63 -8.67 0.64 1.48
CA VAL A 63 -8.92 2.06 1.22
C VAL A 63 -9.78 2.22 -0.03
N GLU A 64 -10.37 3.40 -0.19
CA GLU A 64 -11.12 3.75 -1.40
C GLU A 64 -10.16 3.88 -2.58
N GLU A 65 -10.65 3.64 -3.79
CA GLU A 65 -9.86 3.87 -4.99
C GLU A 65 -9.51 5.35 -5.11
N PHE A 66 -8.31 5.64 -5.54
CA PHE A 66 -7.85 7.00 -5.74
C PHE A 66 -7.01 7.09 -7.02
N ASP A 67 -6.86 8.33 -7.51
CA ASP A 67 -6.31 8.60 -8.83
C ASP A 67 -4.98 7.91 -9.12
N ILE A 68 -4.08 7.90 -8.15
CA ILE A 68 -2.74 7.33 -8.36
C ILE A 68 -2.82 5.84 -8.69
N LEU A 69 -3.65 5.08 -7.95
CA LEU A 69 -3.83 3.65 -8.20
C LEU A 69 -4.53 3.42 -9.54
N GLN A 70 -5.53 4.23 -9.85
CA GLN A 70 -6.25 4.12 -11.12
C GLN A 70 -5.32 4.37 -12.31
N LYS A 71 -4.48 5.39 -12.23
CA LYS A 71 -3.51 5.71 -13.28
C LYS A 71 -2.48 4.60 -13.48
N LYS A 72 -2.07 3.94 -12.39
CA LYS A 72 -1.13 2.83 -12.44
C LYS A 72 -1.81 1.50 -12.79
N ASN A 73 -3.13 1.49 -12.88
CA ASN A 73 -3.93 0.29 -13.10
C ASN A 73 -3.60 -0.80 -12.07
N CYS A 74 -3.45 -0.38 -10.82
CA CYS A 74 -3.11 -1.25 -9.70
C CYS A 74 -4.17 -1.18 -8.62
N LYS A 75 -4.30 -2.24 -7.83
CA LYS A 75 -5.29 -2.34 -6.76
C LYS A 75 -4.65 -2.43 -5.39
N ALA A 76 -3.33 -2.35 -5.32
CA ALA A 76 -2.58 -2.42 -4.07
C ALA A 76 -1.29 -1.63 -4.18
N ILE A 77 -0.85 -1.07 -3.06
CA ILE A 77 0.41 -0.34 -2.95
C ILE A 77 1.04 -0.64 -1.59
N ALA A 78 2.36 -0.81 -1.58
CA ALA A 78 3.13 -0.91 -0.35
C ALA A 78 4.01 0.32 -0.21
N VAL A 79 4.05 0.87 1.00
CA VAL A 79 4.90 2.03 1.31
C VAL A 79 6.11 1.56 2.10
N CYS A 80 7.28 1.90 1.60
CA CYS A 80 8.55 1.41 2.12
C CYS A 80 9.34 2.48 2.92
N ASP A 81 8.72 3.62 3.19
CA ASP A 81 9.29 4.66 4.04
C ASP A 81 8.60 4.63 5.39
N LYS A 82 9.38 4.43 6.46
CA LYS A 82 8.84 4.28 7.81
C LYS A 82 8.06 5.50 8.26
N SER A 83 8.58 6.69 8.05
CA SER A 83 7.94 7.93 8.49
C SER A 83 6.64 8.19 7.75
N LEU A 84 6.64 8.01 6.43
CA LEU A 84 5.45 8.19 5.62
C LEU A 84 4.39 7.13 5.93
N ALA A 85 4.81 5.88 6.13
CA ALA A 85 3.90 4.80 6.52
C ALA A 85 3.21 5.11 7.85
N LYS A 86 3.97 5.58 8.83
CA LYS A 86 3.42 5.96 10.14
C LYS A 86 2.38 7.07 10.00
N ALA A 87 2.67 8.09 9.21
CA ALA A 87 1.75 9.20 8.97
C ALA A 87 0.46 8.72 8.28
N ILE A 88 0.59 7.81 7.31
CA ILE A 88 -0.56 7.22 6.62
C ILE A 88 -1.42 6.44 7.61
N ILE A 89 -0.82 5.58 8.42
CA ILE A 89 -1.54 4.76 9.40
C ILE A 89 -2.29 5.64 10.39
N GLU A 90 -1.67 6.67 10.90
CA GLU A 90 -2.30 7.60 11.85
C GLU A 90 -3.51 8.31 11.25
N ASN A 91 -3.51 8.55 9.95
CA ASN A 91 -4.62 9.20 9.26
C ASN A 91 -5.72 8.23 8.79
N LEU A 92 -5.50 6.92 8.90
CA LEU A 92 -6.48 5.88 8.56
C LEU A 92 -7.23 5.36 9.79
N LYS A 93 -6.75 5.65 10.96
CA LYS A 93 -7.39 5.22 12.22
C LYS A 93 -8.54 6.09 12.62
#